data_7ee254e9e3b0198925497268914c089a
#
_entry.id   7ee254e9e3b0198925497268914c089a
#
_cell.length_a   1.000
_cell.length_b   1.000
_cell.length_c   1.000
_cell.angle_alpha   90.00
_cell.angle_beta   90.00
_cell.angle_gamma   90.00
#
_symmetry.space_group_name_H-M   'P 1'
#
loop_
_entity.id
_entity.type
_entity.pdbx_description
1 polymer ?
#
loop_
_entity_poly.entity_id
_entity_poly.type
_entity_poly.pdbx_seq_one_letter_code
_entity_poly.pdbx_strand_id
1 'polypeptide(L)'
;MKKLSLILLFSLGAFSAFAQQRITLDLQQTIALANDSSLEAFRTKNMYLAGYWEYRTYKANRLPSLTLNMTPAQYNRDITKRYDSEQDLDIYRSQQSFYAYGNLAVRQNFDLTGGTFYLDTELGYMRSFGGNKYTQFTSVPVRLGYSQSLVGYNPFRWERRIEPLQYEKVKKEYIYNAERVSE
;
A
#
# COMPACT_ATOMS: atom_id res chain seq x y z
N MET A 1 23.76 -51.11 -40.33
CA MET A 1 23.78 -49.87 -39.51
C MET A 1 23.53 -48.59 -40.33
N LYS A 2 24.13 -48.40 -41.51
CA LYS A 2 23.91 -47.18 -42.36
C LYS A 2 22.45 -46.96 -42.80
N LYS A 3 21.66 -47.99 -43.04
CA LYS A 3 20.25 -47.88 -43.44
C LYS A 3 19.31 -47.44 -42.30
N LEU A 4 19.61 -47.83 -41.05
CA LEU A 4 18.83 -47.42 -39.89
C LEU A 4 19.06 -45.91 -39.55
N SER A 5 20.30 -45.44 -39.74
CA SER A 5 20.66 -44.04 -39.53
C SER A 5 19.99 -43.10 -40.51
N LEU A 6 19.78 -43.55 -41.75
CA LEU A 6 19.10 -42.77 -42.78
C LEU A 6 17.57 -42.62 -42.53
N ILE A 7 16.95 -43.65 -41.99
CA ILE A 7 15.52 -43.66 -41.63
C ILE A 7 15.29 -42.70 -40.41
N LEU A 8 16.22 -42.72 -39.45
CA LEU A 8 16.14 -41.84 -38.28
C LEU A 8 16.32 -40.35 -38.66
N LEU A 9 17.20 -40.05 -39.63
CA LEU A 9 17.36 -38.69 -40.14
C LEU A 9 16.14 -38.17 -40.92
N PHE A 10 15.48 -39.06 -41.65
CA PHE A 10 14.29 -38.72 -42.41
C PHE A 10 13.05 -38.50 -41.52
N SER A 11 12.95 -39.25 -40.40
CA SER A 11 11.88 -39.07 -39.42
C SER A 11 11.99 -37.77 -38.63
N LEU A 12 13.21 -37.27 -38.32
CA LEU A 12 13.44 -35.99 -37.70
C LEU A 12 13.08 -34.79 -38.60
N GLY A 13 13.28 -34.92 -39.93
CA GLY A 13 12.93 -33.87 -40.87
C GLY A 13 11.44 -33.72 -41.15
N ALA A 14 10.65 -34.78 -40.93
CA ALA A 14 9.21 -34.74 -41.15
C ALA A 14 8.43 -34.02 -40.03
N PHE A 15 8.98 -33.89 -38.82
CA PHE A 15 8.34 -33.18 -37.70
C PHE A 15 8.42 -31.64 -37.82
N SER A 16 9.32 -31.10 -38.59
CA SER A 16 9.45 -29.64 -38.76
C SER A 16 8.49 -29.01 -39.78
N ALA A 17 7.74 -29.82 -40.56
CA ALA A 17 6.86 -29.32 -41.62
C ALA A 17 5.45 -28.88 -41.14
N PHE A 18 5.09 -29.12 -39.88
CA PHE A 18 3.78 -28.76 -39.33
C PHE A 18 3.70 -27.44 -38.59
N ALA A 19 4.81 -26.70 -38.54
CA ALA A 19 4.93 -25.54 -37.65
C ALA A 19 4.53 -24.16 -38.23
N GLN A 20 4.01 -24.12 -39.47
CA GLN A 20 3.56 -22.84 -40.04
C GLN A 20 2.04 -22.83 -40.28
N GLN A 21 1.30 -22.50 -39.22
CA GLN A 21 -0.10 -22.17 -39.36
C GLN A 21 -0.22 -20.76 -39.97
N ARG A 22 -0.57 -20.65 -41.26
CA ARG A 22 -0.86 -19.35 -41.87
C ARG A 22 -2.20 -18.86 -41.34
N ILE A 23 -2.21 -17.83 -40.55
CA ILE A 23 -3.42 -17.14 -40.09
C ILE A 23 -3.74 -16.09 -41.19
N THR A 24 -4.84 -16.29 -41.94
CA THR A 24 -5.40 -15.26 -42.84
C THR A 24 -6.36 -14.42 -42.00
N LEU A 25 -6.02 -13.16 -41.78
CA LEU A 25 -6.84 -12.23 -41.02
C LEU A 25 -7.64 -11.34 -41.99
N ASP A 26 -8.93 -11.22 -41.76
CA ASP A 26 -9.76 -10.18 -42.36
C ASP A 26 -9.55 -8.86 -41.61
N LEU A 27 -9.92 -7.72 -42.23
CA LEU A 27 -9.73 -6.38 -41.61
C LEU A 27 -10.39 -6.31 -40.23
N GLN A 28 -11.63 -6.83 -40.10
CA GLN A 28 -12.33 -6.82 -38.82
C GLN A 28 -11.65 -7.70 -37.76
N GLN A 29 -11.13 -8.85 -38.16
CA GLN A 29 -10.37 -9.75 -37.29
C GLN A 29 -9.03 -9.12 -36.86
N THR A 30 -8.37 -8.37 -37.75
CA THR A 30 -7.12 -7.66 -37.43
C THR A 30 -7.35 -6.56 -36.41
N ILE A 31 -8.42 -5.76 -36.59
CA ILE A 31 -8.79 -4.71 -35.61
C ILE A 31 -9.16 -5.31 -34.27
N ALA A 32 -9.94 -6.40 -34.25
CA ALA A 32 -10.29 -7.08 -33.01
C ALA A 32 -9.08 -7.64 -32.29
N LEU A 33 -8.15 -8.24 -33.03
CA LEU A 33 -6.90 -8.76 -32.47
C LEU A 33 -5.99 -7.63 -31.96
N ALA A 34 -5.89 -6.51 -32.66
CA ALA A 34 -5.16 -5.34 -32.23
C ALA A 34 -5.71 -4.77 -30.92
N ASN A 35 -7.04 -4.67 -30.82
CA ASN A 35 -7.70 -4.17 -29.61
C ASN A 35 -7.62 -5.12 -28.42
N ASP A 36 -7.50 -6.42 -28.64
CA ASP A 36 -7.48 -7.41 -27.54
C ASP A 36 -6.06 -7.79 -27.11
N SER A 37 -5.11 -7.84 -28.04
CA SER A 37 -3.80 -8.46 -27.81
C SER A 37 -2.61 -7.54 -28.05
N SER A 38 -2.81 -6.29 -28.48
CA SER A 38 -1.70 -5.39 -28.69
C SER A 38 -1.12 -4.87 -27.38
N LEU A 39 0.18 -4.58 -27.37
CA LEU A 39 0.86 -3.96 -26.22
C LEU A 39 0.20 -2.62 -25.84
N GLU A 40 -0.25 -1.85 -26.83
CA GLU A 40 -0.88 -0.55 -26.59
C GLU A 40 -2.28 -0.72 -25.99
N ALA A 41 -3.07 -1.70 -26.41
CA ALA A 41 -4.36 -2.03 -25.79
C ALA A 41 -4.17 -2.47 -24.34
N PHE A 42 -3.19 -3.32 -24.08
CA PHE A 42 -2.82 -3.73 -22.72
C PHE A 42 -2.41 -2.54 -21.84
N ARG A 43 -1.56 -1.66 -22.36
CA ARG A 43 -1.14 -0.43 -21.68
C ARG A 43 -2.32 0.48 -21.36
N THR A 44 -3.18 0.74 -22.34
CA THR A 44 -4.36 1.59 -22.22
C THR A 44 -5.33 1.06 -21.15
N LYS A 45 -5.58 -0.24 -21.15
CA LYS A 45 -6.40 -0.90 -20.12
C LYS A 45 -5.81 -0.77 -18.74
N ASN A 46 -4.50 -0.97 -18.58
CA ASN A 46 -3.84 -0.86 -17.28
C ASN A 46 -3.81 0.59 -16.78
N MET A 47 -3.63 1.57 -17.65
CA MET A 47 -3.72 2.99 -17.28
C MET A 47 -5.13 3.35 -16.79
N TYR A 48 -6.16 2.87 -17.46
CA TYR A 48 -7.53 3.05 -17.01
C TYR A 48 -7.78 2.39 -15.65
N LEU A 49 -7.34 1.15 -15.45
CA LEU A 49 -7.46 0.45 -14.18
C LEU A 49 -6.73 1.17 -13.05
N ALA A 50 -5.54 1.71 -13.32
CA ALA A 50 -4.79 2.49 -12.35
C ALA A 50 -5.58 3.74 -11.90
N GLY A 51 -6.09 4.53 -12.84
CA GLY A 51 -6.90 5.71 -12.52
C GLY A 51 -8.24 5.37 -11.86
N TYR A 52 -8.84 4.23 -12.20
CA TYR A 52 -10.04 3.72 -11.52
C TYR A 52 -9.75 3.41 -10.04
N TRP A 53 -8.65 2.71 -9.75
CA TRP A 53 -8.29 2.35 -8.40
C TRP A 53 -7.81 3.57 -7.59
N GLU A 54 -7.14 4.53 -8.23
CA GLU A 54 -6.78 5.81 -7.63
C GLU A 54 -8.03 6.56 -7.15
N TYR A 55 -9.04 6.70 -8.00
CA TYR A 55 -10.31 7.32 -7.64
C TYR A 55 -11.05 6.54 -6.55
N ARG A 56 -11.00 5.20 -6.56
CA ARG A 56 -11.56 4.39 -5.46
C ARG A 56 -10.83 4.58 -4.14
N THR A 57 -9.52 4.68 -4.19
CA THR A 57 -8.68 4.97 -3.01
C THR A 57 -9.02 6.34 -2.44
N TYR A 58 -9.15 7.35 -3.29
CA TYR A 58 -9.64 8.66 -2.88
C TYR A 58 -10.98 8.57 -2.14
N LYS A 59 -11.97 7.86 -2.71
CA LYS A 59 -13.27 7.66 -2.05
C LYS A 59 -13.17 6.95 -0.71
N ALA A 60 -12.33 5.92 -0.63
CA ALA A 60 -12.12 5.17 0.59
C ALA A 60 -11.47 6.02 1.69
N ASN A 61 -10.50 6.87 1.34
CA ASN A 61 -9.81 7.77 2.26
C ASN A 61 -10.72 8.87 2.85
N ARG A 62 -11.91 9.03 2.30
CA ARG A 62 -12.94 9.96 2.84
C ARG A 62 -13.85 9.32 3.89
N LEU A 63 -13.79 8.02 4.05
CA LEU A 63 -14.49 7.31 5.10
C LEU A 63 -13.67 7.34 6.40
N PRO A 64 -14.32 7.13 7.57
CA PRO A 64 -13.60 6.97 8.81
C PRO A 64 -12.59 5.82 8.70
N SER A 65 -11.34 6.09 9.04
CA SER A 65 -10.30 5.06 9.11
C SER A 65 -10.18 4.52 10.52
N LEU A 66 -10.23 3.20 10.68
CA LEU A 66 -9.95 2.51 11.93
C LEU A 66 -8.54 1.91 11.84
N THR A 67 -7.67 2.31 12.75
CA THR A 67 -6.27 1.87 12.77
C THR A 67 -5.95 1.26 14.12
N LEU A 68 -5.39 0.06 14.12
CA LEU A 68 -4.83 -0.59 15.29
C LEU A 68 -3.32 -0.62 15.18
N ASN A 69 -2.64 0.08 16.11
CA ASN A 69 -1.21 0.05 16.25
C ASN A 69 -0.84 -0.77 17.49
N MET A 70 -0.01 -1.78 17.31
CA MET A 70 0.39 -2.66 18.40
C MET A 70 1.90 -2.86 18.39
N THR A 71 2.48 -2.78 19.58
CA THR A 71 3.83 -3.25 19.88
C THR A 71 3.70 -4.34 20.94
N PRO A 72 3.55 -5.61 20.55
CA PRO A 72 3.21 -6.66 21.50
C PRO A 72 4.34 -6.99 22.47
N ALA A 73 5.59 -6.74 22.07
CA ALA A 73 6.75 -7.01 22.90
C ALA A 73 7.92 -6.10 22.48
N GLN A 74 8.41 -5.33 23.42
CA GLN A 74 9.64 -4.55 23.29
C GLN A 74 10.46 -4.71 24.56
N TYR A 75 11.68 -5.21 24.42
CA TYR A 75 12.62 -5.32 25.53
C TYR A 75 13.72 -4.30 25.35
N ASN A 76 13.92 -3.44 26.37
CA ASN A 76 14.97 -2.45 26.40
C ASN A 76 15.93 -2.75 27.55
N ARG A 77 17.21 -2.59 27.27
CA ARG A 77 18.28 -2.66 28.28
C ARG A 77 19.19 -1.45 28.13
N ASP A 78 19.13 -0.58 29.12
CA ASP A 78 19.91 0.64 29.19
C ASP A 78 20.89 0.58 30.35
N ILE A 79 22.06 1.16 30.17
CA ILE A 79 23.03 1.36 31.24
C ILE A 79 23.12 2.88 31.46
N THR A 80 22.52 3.33 32.53
CA THR A 80 22.48 4.76 32.87
C THR A 80 23.41 5.07 34.05
N LYS A 81 24.12 6.16 33.90
CA LYS A 81 24.92 6.74 34.96
C LYS A 81 23.99 7.44 35.96
N ARG A 82 24.03 7.06 37.22
CA ARG A 82 23.24 7.69 38.30
C ARG A 82 24.13 8.00 39.46
N TYR A 83 23.94 9.18 40.02
CA TYR A 83 24.59 9.59 41.26
C TYR A 83 24.00 8.79 42.42
N ASP A 84 24.87 8.19 43.22
CA ASP A 84 24.53 7.51 44.46
C ASP A 84 24.92 8.40 45.63
N SER A 85 23.92 8.91 46.36
CA SER A 85 24.13 9.84 47.46
C SER A 85 24.73 9.21 48.73
N GLU A 86 24.73 7.87 48.83
CA GLU A 86 25.35 7.19 49.98
C GLU A 86 26.85 7.03 49.78
N GLN A 87 27.31 6.93 48.54
CA GLN A 87 28.70 6.71 48.19
C GLN A 87 29.39 7.96 47.62
N ASP A 88 28.64 9.03 47.39
CA ASP A 88 29.08 10.28 46.73
C ASP A 88 29.78 10.03 45.38
N LEU A 89 29.29 9.04 44.63
CA LEU A 89 29.86 8.60 43.39
C LEU A 89 28.79 8.37 42.32
N ASP A 90 29.20 8.57 41.09
CA ASP A 90 28.41 8.20 39.92
C ASP A 90 28.58 6.68 39.65
N ILE A 91 27.50 5.94 39.75
CA ILE A 91 27.49 4.51 39.47
C ILE A 91 26.67 4.18 38.21
N TYR A 92 27.14 3.23 37.44
CA TYR A 92 26.41 2.71 36.28
C TYR A 92 25.42 1.64 36.73
N ARG A 93 24.11 1.91 36.50
CA ARG A 93 23.07 0.94 36.83
C ARG A 93 22.43 0.43 35.51
N SER A 94 22.34 -0.87 35.38
CA SER A 94 21.60 -1.53 34.29
C SER A 94 20.12 -1.46 34.61
N GLN A 95 19.37 -0.82 33.72
CA GLN A 95 17.91 -0.78 33.75
C GLN A 95 17.39 -1.65 32.59
N GLN A 96 16.53 -2.59 32.91
CA GLN A 96 15.89 -3.46 31.95
C GLN A 96 14.40 -3.26 32.05
N SER A 97 13.75 -3.14 30.91
CA SER A 97 12.30 -2.93 30.85
C SER A 97 11.66 -3.66 29.68
N PHE A 98 10.49 -4.16 29.93
CA PHE A 98 9.63 -4.76 28.91
C PHE A 98 8.41 -3.85 28.75
N TYR A 99 8.09 -3.55 27.49
CA TYR A 99 6.92 -2.76 27.10
C TYR A 99 6.04 -3.58 26.18
N ALA A 100 4.74 -3.46 26.37
CA ALA A 100 3.74 -3.85 25.42
C ALA A 100 2.72 -2.70 25.30
N TYR A 101 2.34 -2.37 24.09
CA TYR A 101 1.53 -1.19 23.81
C TYR A 101 0.52 -1.47 22.73
N GLY A 102 -0.70 -0.97 22.88
CA GLY A 102 -1.76 -1.01 21.89
C GLY A 102 -2.52 0.30 21.84
N ASN A 103 -2.75 0.80 20.65
CA ASN A 103 -3.56 1.98 20.37
C ASN A 103 -4.56 1.67 19.26
N LEU A 104 -5.84 1.89 19.53
CA LEU A 104 -6.91 1.82 18.55
C LEU A 104 -7.40 3.23 18.27
N ALA A 105 -7.34 3.65 17.03
CA ALA A 105 -7.68 5.01 16.62
C ALA A 105 -8.67 5.02 15.46
N VAL A 106 -9.69 5.85 15.58
CA VAL A 106 -10.60 6.24 14.48
C VAL A 106 -10.24 7.65 14.05
N ARG A 107 -10.05 7.87 12.76
CA ARG A 107 -9.77 9.20 12.20
C ARG A 107 -10.74 9.50 11.07
N GLN A 108 -11.27 10.73 11.04
CA GLN A 108 -12.18 11.22 10.01
C GLN A 108 -11.74 12.60 9.55
N ASN A 109 -11.49 12.72 8.26
CA ASN A 109 -11.22 13.99 7.61
C ASN A 109 -12.52 14.74 7.37
N PHE A 110 -12.52 16.06 7.61
CA PHE A 110 -13.69 16.90 7.46
C PHE A 110 -13.48 17.93 6.36
N ASP A 111 -14.20 17.78 5.26
CA ASP A 111 -14.01 18.56 4.03
C ASP A 111 -14.29 20.05 4.17
N LEU A 112 -15.25 20.43 5.01
CA LEU A 112 -15.69 21.83 5.12
C LEU A 112 -14.60 22.70 5.72
N THR A 113 -13.97 22.21 6.77
CA THR A 113 -12.97 22.96 7.53
C THR A 113 -11.54 22.61 7.14
N GLY A 114 -11.31 21.42 6.56
CA GLY A 114 -9.97 20.91 6.27
C GLY A 114 -9.28 20.31 7.47
N GLY A 115 -10.01 20.05 8.54
CA GLY A 115 -9.50 19.43 9.75
C GLY A 115 -9.74 17.94 9.81
N THR A 116 -9.17 17.29 10.83
CA THR A 116 -9.30 15.86 11.10
C THR A 116 -9.77 15.64 12.51
N PHE A 117 -10.89 14.96 12.67
CA PHE A 117 -11.32 14.41 13.97
C PHE A 117 -10.61 13.10 14.23
N TYR A 118 -10.26 12.88 15.47
CA TYR A 118 -9.73 11.60 15.92
C TYR A 118 -10.32 11.22 17.27
N LEU A 119 -10.58 9.92 17.38
CA LEU A 119 -11.00 9.25 18.61
C LEU A 119 -10.06 8.08 18.80
N ASP A 120 -9.37 8.01 19.94
CA ASP A 120 -8.46 6.93 20.21
C ASP A 120 -8.53 6.43 21.64
N THR A 121 -8.17 5.17 21.80
CA THR A 121 -7.99 4.49 23.08
C THR A 121 -6.61 3.85 23.12
N GLU A 122 -6.01 3.80 24.28
CA GLU A 122 -4.62 3.39 24.45
C GLU A 122 -4.48 2.51 25.69
N LEU A 123 -3.73 1.42 25.53
CA LEU A 123 -3.37 0.53 26.64
C LEU A 123 -1.87 0.24 26.56
N GLY A 124 -1.18 0.52 27.64
CA GLY A 124 0.24 0.26 27.82
C GLY A 124 0.51 -0.65 29.01
N TYR A 125 1.44 -1.54 28.84
CA TYR A 125 1.99 -2.38 29.90
C TYR A 125 3.49 -2.19 29.94
N MET A 126 4.03 -1.91 31.13
CA MET A 126 5.45 -1.80 31.36
C MET A 126 5.85 -2.64 32.56
N ARG A 127 6.91 -3.42 32.41
CA ARG A 127 7.56 -4.14 33.49
C ARG A 127 9.03 -3.79 33.54
N SER A 128 9.46 -3.25 34.67
CA SER A 128 10.87 -2.94 34.94
C SER A 128 11.52 -4.08 35.70
N PHE A 129 12.72 -4.46 35.27
CA PHE A 129 13.60 -5.46 35.90
C PHE A 129 14.85 -4.74 36.37
N GLY A 130 15.44 -5.15 37.46
CA GLY A 130 16.67 -4.54 37.99
C GLY A 130 16.51 -4.19 39.47
N GLY A 131 17.18 -3.15 39.94
CA GLY A 131 17.15 -2.74 41.36
C GLY A 131 15.76 -2.40 41.88
N ASN A 132 14.95 -1.71 41.07
CA ASN A 132 13.56 -1.39 41.38
C ASN A 132 12.64 -2.15 40.40
N LYS A 133 12.10 -3.27 40.83
CA LYS A 133 11.13 -4.06 40.06
C LYS A 133 9.74 -3.49 40.26
N TYR A 134 9.08 -3.07 39.18
CA TYR A 134 7.68 -2.64 39.23
C TYR A 134 6.98 -3.00 37.92
N THR A 135 5.67 -3.10 38.02
CA THR A 135 4.78 -3.31 36.88
C THR A 135 3.79 -2.15 36.85
N GLN A 136 3.62 -1.56 35.69
CA GLN A 136 2.72 -0.43 35.48
C GLN A 136 1.81 -0.70 34.31
N PHE A 137 0.54 -0.39 34.47
CA PHE A 137 -0.44 -0.32 33.40
C PHE A 137 -0.78 1.15 33.17
N THR A 138 -0.80 1.55 31.91
CA THR A 138 -1.23 2.87 31.48
C THR A 138 -2.42 2.69 30.57
N SER A 139 -3.52 3.36 30.85
CA SER A 139 -4.71 3.31 30.03
C SER A 139 -5.24 4.72 29.80
N VAL A 140 -5.52 5.02 28.53
CA VAL A 140 -6.32 6.18 28.13
C VAL A 140 -7.61 5.60 27.52
N PRO A 141 -8.70 5.49 28.29
CA PRO A 141 -9.92 4.84 27.83
C PRO A 141 -10.51 5.49 26.60
N VAL A 142 -10.57 6.80 26.57
CA VAL A 142 -11.08 7.57 25.42
C VAL A 142 -10.36 8.92 25.34
N ARG A 143 -9.85 9.23 24.19
CA ARG A 143 -9.32 10.56 23.86
C ARG A 143 -9.97 11.02 22.57
N LEU A 144 -10.67 12.15 22.61
CA LEU A 144 -11.27 12.81 21.47
C LEU A 144 -10.49 14.07 21.17
N GLY A 145 -10.17 14.29 19.91
CA GLY A 145 -9.49 15.51 19.49
C GLY A 145 -9.85 15.93 18.08
N TYR A 146 -9.54 17.17 17.80
CA TYR A 146 -9.71 17.79 16.49
C TYR A 146 -8.45 18.56 16.14
N SER A 147 -7.90 18.29 14.99
CA SER A 147 -6.72 18.96 14.46
C SER A 147 -7.11 19.73 13.21
N GLN A 148 -6.78 21.01 13.16
CA GLN A 148 -7.05 21.88 12.00
C GLN A 148 -5.88 22.83 11.75
N SER A 149 -5.50 22.96 10.48
CA SER A 149 -4.63 24.03 10.04
C SER A 149 -5.40 25.35 10.02
N LEU A 150 -4.93 26.34 10.75
CA LEU A 150 -5.57 27.67 10.78
C LEU A 150 -5.12 28.54 9.62
N VAL A 151 -3.93 28.32 9.07
CA VAL A 151 -3.36 29.07 7.96
C VAL A 151 -2.98 28.09 6.87
N GLY A 152 -3.49 28.31 5.67
CA GLY A 152 -3.22 27.46 4.52
C GLY A 152 -4.48 27.08 3.74
N TYR A 153 -4.29 26.35 2.65
CA TYR A 153 -5.40 25.87 1.85
C TYR A 153 -6.02 24.61 2.45
N ASN A 154 -7.30 24.39 2.20
CA ASN A 154 -7.99 23.17 2.61
C ASN A 154 -7.78 22.08 1.53
N PRO A 155 -6.90 21.05 1.79
CA PRO A 155 -6.60 20.01 0.81
C PRO A 155 -7.83 19.17 0.46
N PHE A 156 -8.64 18.80 1.45
CA PHE A 156 -9.80 17.92 1.26
C PHE A 156 -10.88 18.55 0.35
N ARG A 157 -11.03 19.89 0.42
CA ARG A 157 -11.95 20.62 -0.44
C ARG A 157 -11.49 20.61 -1.90
N TRP A 158 -10.19 20.74 -2.13
CA TRP A 158 -9.62 20.73 -3.48
C TRP A 158 -9.60 19.33 -4.09
N GLU A 159 -9.21 18.32 -3.33
CA GLU A 159 -9.29 16.92 -3.74
C GLU A 159 -10.70 16.54 -4.18
N ARG A 160 -11.73 17.00 -3.42
CA ARG A 160 -13.13 16.77 -3.78
C ARG A 160 -13.50 17.31 -5.17
N ARG A 161 -12.84 18.36 -5.62
CA ARG A 161 -13.10 18.97 -6.93
C ARG A 161 -12.23 18.37 -8.03
N ILE A 162 -11.00 18.03 -7.72
CA ILE A 162 -9.99 17.60 -8.69
C ILE A 162 -10.16 16.12 -9.03
N GLU A 163 -10.31 15.25 -8.03
CA GLU A 163 -10.34 13.81 -8.23
C GLU A 163 -11.43 13.28 -9.19
N PRO A 164 -12.68 13.79 -9.13
CA PRO A 164 -13.69 13.40 -10.12
C PRO A 164 -13.30 13.81 -11.54
N LEU A 165 -12.67 14.99 -11.71
CA LEU A 165 -12.23 15.49 -13.02
C LEU A 165 -11.06 14.68 -13.58
N GLN A 166 -10.12 14.28 -12.71
CA GLN A 166 -9.03 13.38 -13.08
C GLN A 166 -9.56 12.03 -13.54
N TYR A 167 -10.55 11.49 -12.83
CA TYR A 167 -11.16 10.21 -13.23
C TYR A 167 -11.94 10.34 -14.56
N GLU A 168 -12.64 11.45 -14.81
CA GLU A 168 -13.26 11.71 -16.12
C GLU A 168 -12.22 11.84 -17.23
N LYS A 169 -11.11 12.49 -16.96
CA LYS A 169 -9.97 12.58 -17.89
C LYS A 169 -9.47 11.17 -18.26
N VAL A 170 -9.22 10.32 -17.26
CA VAL A 170 -8.77 8.94 -17.48
C VAL A 170 -9.75 8.14 -18.35
N LYS A 171 -11.07 8.32 -18.16
CA LYS A 171 -12.08 7.68 -19.02
C LYS A 171 -11.99 8.13 -20.48
N LYS A 172 -11.84 9.43 -20.69
CA LYS A 172 -11.72 10.02 -22.04
C LYS A 172 -10.42 9.58 -22.73
N GLU A 173 -9.31 9.55 -21.98
CA GLU A 173 -8.02 9.05 -22.48
C GLU A 173 -8.08 7.57 -22.84
N TYR A 174 -8.83 6.77 -22.09
CA TYR A 174 -9.06 5.38 -22.42
C TYR A 174 -9.77 5.23 -23.76
N ILE A 175 -10.86 5.96 -23.99
CA ILE A 175 -11.62 5.93 -25.26
C ILE A 175 -10.73 6.39 -26.40
N TYR A 176 -10.05 7.52 -26.27
CA TYR A 176 -9.16 8.06 -27.28
C TYR A 176 -8.04 7.09 -27.67
N ASN A 177 -7.38 6.47 -26.69
CA ASN A 177 -6.33 5.52 -26.96
C ASN A 177 -6.85 4.20 -27.54
N ALA A 178 -8.07 3.76 -27.17
CA ALA A 178 -8.70 2.60 -27.75
C ALA A 178 -9.03 2.81 -29.24
N GLU A 179 -9.54 4.00 -29.61
CA GLU A 179 -9.78 4.38 -31.00
C GLU A 179 -8.47 4.39 -31.81
N ARG A 180 -7.43 4.97 -31.22
CA ARG A 180 -6.10 5.05 -31.87
C ARG A 180 -5.44 3.69 -32.10
N VAL A 181 -5.75 2.68 -31.32
CA VAL A 181 -5.27 1.30 -31.54
C VAL A 181 -5.94 0.67 -32.76
N SER A 182 -7.15 1.14 -33.14
CA SER A 182 -7.91 0.63 -34.29
C SER A 182 -7.61 1.37 -35.60
N GLU A 183 -6.93 2.49 -35.58
CA GLU A 183 -6.43 3.20 -36.76
C GLU A 183 -5.13 2.58 -37.31
#